data_1598821836bb1c21c797ae11d894e9e2
#
_entry.id   1598821836bb1c21c797ae11d894e9e2
#
_cell.length_a   1.000
_cell.length_b   1.000
_cell.length_c   1.000
_cell.angle_alpha   90.00
_cell.angle_beta   90.00
_cell.angle_gamma   90.00
#
_symmetry.space_group_name_H-M   'P 1'
#
loop_
_entity.id
_entity.type
_entity.pdbx_description
1 polymer ?
#
loop_
_entity_poly.entity_id
_entity_poly.type
_entity_poly.pdbx_seq_one_letter_code
_entity_poly.pdbx_strand_id
1 'polypeptide(L)'
;MRTKIRYILTVIAILLLQIRYPQAALEINVNDGNLKPLPIAIPSVIDKQGLEKDLGFDISRVIASDLAGSGLFYPINPKAFLENLNSISQKPNFNSWRVINAETLLSAELSYRENDIVRIDYRLWDVVAEKALVEQTLTTSRNKWRSLAHVIADTVYTRLTGEKGYFDTKVAFIAESGPKTNRIKRLAIMDQDGFNPRLLTTGNDLVLTPRFSPNSEDLVYLSYRNGQPQVYIYNLESKQTYVVGSFPGMTFAPRFSPDGKKIIMSLQEGVGSNIFEMNLSNFERRRLTNTPDINTAPSYSPDAKNIVFESDKSGTQQLYVMDANGNNVRRISYGTGSYSTPVWSPRGDYIAFTKISKGRFMIGVMFADGSGERIITDGFHNEGPTWAPNGRVLMFFRESPGETGGAMIYSVDITGYNEKLIETPGFASDPSWSALLN
;
A
#
# COMPACT_ATOMS: atom_id res chain seq x y z
N MET A 1 14.32 -25.84 -64.57
CA MET A 1 14.42 -24.59 -63.78
C MET A 1 13.04 -24.12 -63.25
N ARG A 2 11.98 -24.08 -64.02
CA ARG A 2 10.63 -23.62 -63.65
C ARG A 2 9.96 -24.47 -62.54
N THR A 3 10.19 -25.78 -62.47
CA THR A 3 9.59 -26.68 -61.48
C THR A 3 10.22 -26.49 -60.10
N LYS A 4 11.52 -26.25 -59.98
CA LYS A 4 12.22 -25.99 -58.70
C LYS A 4 11.80 -24.65 -58.05
N ILE A 5 11.52 -23.63 -58.88
CA ILE A 5 11.04 -22.32 -58.38
C ILE A 5 9.64 -22.42 -57.85
N ARG A 6 8.74 -23.23 -58.41
CA ARG A 6 7.39 -23.47 -57.86
C ARG A 6 7.42 -24.17 -56.50
N TYR A 7 8.30 -25.15 -56.29
CA TYR A 7 8.44 -25.81 -55.00
C TYR A 7 8.97 -24.88 -53.90
N ILE A 8 9.93 -24.01 -54.24
CA ILE A 8 10.49 -23.01 -53.30
C ILE A 8 9.44 -21.98 -52.92
N LEU A 9 8.64 -21.49 -53.87
CA LEU A 9 7.55 -20.55 -53.58
C LEU A 9 6.42 -21.18 -52.74
N THR A 10 6.11 -22.46 -52.93
CA THR A 10 5.12 -23.18 -52.12
C THR A 10 5.62 -23.44 -50.70
N VAL A 11 6.90 -23.77 -50.50
CA VAL A 11 7.49 -23.95 -49.18
C VAL A 11 7.59 -22.63 -48.43
N ILE A 12 7.93 -21.51 -49.10
CA ILE A 12 7.93 -20.16 -48.50
C ILE A 12 6.50 -19.73 -48.12
N ALA A 13 5.49 -20.01 -48.94
CA ALA A 13 4.10 -19.72 -48.62
C ALA A 13 3.57 -20.52 -47.44
N ILE A 14 3.98 -21.78 -47.29
CA ILE A 14 3.63 -22.63 -46.13
C ILE A 14 4.37 -22.19 -44.84
N LEU A 15 5.62 -21.71 -44.94
CA LEU A 15 6.38 -21.13 -43.85
C LEU A 15 5.83 -19.78 -43.36
N LEU A 16 5.29 -18.94 -44.27
CA LEU A 16 4.65 -17.69 -43.92
C LEU A 16 3.27 -17.85 -43.28
N LEU A 17 2.59 -18.98 -43.45
CA LEU A 17 1.32 -19.30 -42.81
C LEU A 17 1.47 -19.81 -41.35
N GLN A 18 2.69 -20.02 -40.87
CA GLN A 18 2.97 -20.42 -39.47
C GLN A 18 3.47 -19.30 -38.55
N ILE A 19 3.48 -18.05 -39.00
CA ILE A 19 3.70 -16.91 -38.10
C ILE A 19 2.41 -16.76 -37.27
N ARG A 20 2.26 -17.60 -36.25
CA ARG A 20 1.38 -17.29 -35.13
C ARG A 20 2.02 -16.10 -34.43
N TYR A 21 1.51 -14.90 -34.73
CA TYR A 21 1.78 -13.77 -33.84
C TYR A 21 1.40 -14.22 -32.43
N PRO A 22 2.31 -14.18 -31.44
CA PRO A 22 1.88 -14.37 -30.08
C PRO A 22 0.83 -13.29 -29.85
N GLN A 23 -0.42 -13.73 -29.66
CA GLN A 23 -1.49 -12.83 -29.29
C GLN A 23 -1.03 -12.19 -27.96
N ALA A 24 -0.71 -10.89 -28.00
CA ALA A 24 -0.23 -10.17 -26.83
C ALA A 24 -1.14 -10.52 -25.64
N ALA A 25 -0.55 -10.97 -24.55
CA ALA A 25 -1.31 -11.19 -23.33
C ALA A 25 -1.97 -9.86 -22.97
N LEU A 26 -3.22 -9.89 -22.53
CA LEU A 26 -3.92 -8.71 -22.07
C LEU A 26 -3.16 -8.15 -20.86
N GLU A 27 -2.57 -6.97 -21.02
CA GLU A 27 -1.81 -6.27 -19.97
C GLU A 27 -2.14 -4.77 -20.01
N ILE A 28 -2.26 -4.18 -18.82
CA ILE A 28 -2.45 -2.73 -18.63
C ILE A 28 -1.08 -2.08 -18.57
N ASN A 29 -0.80 -1.10 -19.47
CA ASN A 29 0.40 -0.29 -19.32
C ASN A 29 0.21 0.78 -18.23
N VAL A 30 0.67 0.50 -17.04
CA VAL A 30 0.48 1.35 -15.85
C VAL A 30 1.31 2.64 -15.83
N ASN A 31 2.16 2.86 -16.84
CA ASN A 31 3.03 4.05 -16.91
C ASN A 31 2.41 5.23 -17.67
N ASP A 32 1.29 5.03 -18.35
CA ASP A 32 0.58 6.10 -19.04
C ASP A 32 -0.34 6.86 -18.09
N GLY A 33 -0.10 8.14 -17.89
CA GLY A 33 -0.84 8.99 -16.94
C GLY A 33 -2.32 9.25 -17.28
N ASN A 34 -2.85 8.70 -18.38
CA ASN A 34 -4.25 8.84 -18.81
C ASN A 34 -4.81 7.48 -19.24
N LEU A 35 -4.81 6.53 -18.31
CA LEU A 35 -5.28 5.18 -18.57
C LEU A 35 -6.82 5.13 -18.59
N LYS A 36 -7.36 4.52 -19.64
CA LYS A 36 -8.76 4.07 -19.62
C LYS A 36 -8.83 2.82 -18.75
N PRO A 37 -9.58 2.83 -17.63
CA PRO A 37 -9.70 1.65 -16.77
C PRO A 37 -10.22 0.44 -17.54
N LEU A 38 -9.62 -0.74 -17.31
CA LEU A 38 -9.96 -1.99 -17.96
C LEU A 38 -11.34 -2.49 -17.50
N PRO A 39 -12.32 -2.70 -18.39
CA PRO A 39 -13.62 -3.22 -18.01
C PRO A 39 -13.52 -4.69 -17.58
N ILE A 40 -13.96 -4.97 -16.36
CA ILE A 40 -13.98 -6.32 -15.77
C ILE A 40 -15.38 -6.71 -15.29
N ALA A 41 -15.84 -7.89 -15.66
CA ALA A 41 -17.06 -8.47 -15.11
C ALA A 41 -16.72 -9.37 -13.91
N ILE A 42 -17.40 -9.14 -12.79
CA ILE A 42 -17.23 -9.90 -11.53
C ILE A 42 -18.62 -10.33 -11.06
N PRO A 43 -19.16 -11.45 -11.57
CA PRO A 43 -20.39 -12.04 -11.06
C PRO A 43 -20.26 -12.44 -9.59
N SER A 44 -21.39 -12.56 -8.91
CA SER A 44 -21.42 -13.14 -7.57
C SER A 44 -20.73 -14.50 -7.54
N VAL A 45 -19.88 -14.74 -6.56
CA VAL A 45 -19.27 -16.07 -6.35
C VAL A 45 -20.38 -17.09 -6.17
N ILE A 46 -20.30 -18.20 -6.91
CA ILE A 46 -21.28 -19.26 -6.91
C ILE A 46 -21.19 -20.01 -5.57
N ASP A 47 -22.26 -20.00 -4.79
CA ASP A 47 -22.40 -20.81 -3.56
C ASP A 47 -23.44 -21.90 -3.79
N LYS A 48 -23.01 -23.12 -4.16
CA LYS A 48 -23.90 -24.25 -4.38
C LYS A 48 -24.52 -24.82 -3.11
N GLN A 49 -23.85 -24.64 -1.98
CA GLN A 49 -24.32 -25.19 -0.70
C GLN A 49 -25.29 -24.24 -0.01
N GLY A 50 -25.24 -22.95 -0.36
CA GLY A 50 -26.14 -21.92 0.14
C GLY A 50 -26.13 -21.76 1.67
N LEU A 51 -25.00 -22.10 2.30
CA LEU A 51 -24.88 -22.05 3.77
C LEU A 51 -24.85 -20.61 4.30
N GLU A 52 -24.37 -19.68 3.49
CA GLU A 52 -24.45 -18.24 3.78
C GLU A 52 -24.95 -17.48 2.55
N LYS A 53 -26.16 -16.99 2.65
CA LYS A 53 -26.91 -16.41 1.55
C LYS A 53 -26.18 -15.30 0.79
N ASP A 54 -25.32 -14.53 1.48
CA ASP A 54 -24.72 -13.32 0.95
C ASP A 54 -23.19 -13.38 0.84
N LEU A 55 -22.52 -14.45 1.34
CA LEU A 55 -21.05 -14.50 1.39
C LEU A 55 -20.42 -14.42 0.00
N GLY A 56 -20.97 -15.14 -0.98
CA GLY A 56 -20.49 -15.09 -2.36
C GLY A 56 -20.61 -13.68 -2.97
N PHE A 57 -21.71 -12.98 -2.69
CA PHE A 57 -21.92 -11.61 -3.10
C PHE A 57 -20.93 -10.65 -2.42
N ASP A 58 -20.72 -10.80 -1.11
CA ASP A 58 -19.79 -9.96 -0.34
C ASP A 58 -18.35 -10.12 -0.81
N ILE A 59 -17.89 -11.36 -1.09
CA ILE A 59 -16.56 -11.62 -1.67
C ILE A 59 -16.41 -10.88 -3.00
N SER A 60 -17.38 -11.02 -3.92
CA SER A 60 -17.33 -10.36 -5.23
C SER A 60 -17.32 -8.83 -5.10
N ARG A 61 -18.07 -8.31 -4.15
CA ARG A 61 -18.12 -6.86 -3.87
C ARG A 61 -16.78 -6.32 -3.38
N VAL A 62 -16.09 -7.04 -2.49
CA VAL A 62 -14.75 -6.65 -2.02
C VAL A 62 -13.76 -6.67 -3.18
N ILE A 63 -13.72 -7.73 -3.97
CA ILE A 63 -12.85 -7.82 -5.15
C ILE A 63 -13.10 -6.66 -6.12
N ALA A 64 -14.37 -6.38 -6.41
CA ALA A 64 -14.74 -5.27 -7.30
C ALA A 64 -14.32 -3.90 -6.73
N SER A 65 -14.49 -3.69 -5.42
CA SER A 65 -14.09 -2.47 -4.73
C SER A 65 -12.59 -2.26 -4.77
N ASP A 66 -11.79 -3.30 -4.50
CA ASP A 66 -10.33 -3.25 -4.55
C ASP A 66 -9.83 -2.87 -5.95
N LEU A 67 -10.30 -3.59 -6.96
CA LEU A 67 -9.90 -3.36 -8.33
C LEU A 67 -10.29 -1.96 -8.82
N ALA A 68 -11.54 -1.53 -8.57
CA ALA A 68 -11.99 -0.17 -8.85
C ALA A 68 -11.15 0.86 -8.09
N GLY A 69 -10.87 0.58 -6.82
CA GLY A 69 -10.07 1.42 -5.94
C GLY A 69 -8.65 1.66 -6.42
N SER A 70 -8.08 0.79 -7.27
CA SER A 70 -6.78 1.01 -7.90
C SER A 70 -6.80 2.07 -9.02
N GLY A 71 -7.99 2.40 -9.55
CA GLY A 71 -8.15 3.28 -10.71
C GLY A 71 -7.79 2.64 -12.06
N LEU A 72 -7.31 1.39 -12.07
CA LEU A 72 -6.89 0.67 -13.27
C LEU A 72 -7.99 -0.23 -13.86
N PHE A 73 -9.05 -0.47 -13.11
CA PHE A 73 -10.15 -1.34 -13.51
C PHE A 73 -11.50 -0.64 -13.39
N TYR A 74 -12.42 -1.04 -14.25
CA TYR A 74 -13.80 -0.63 -14.22
C TYR A 74 -14.72 -1.86 -14.07
N PRO A 75 -15.13 -2.22 -12.85
CA PRO A 75 -16.09 -3.30 -12.63
C PRO A 75 -17.44 -2.95 -13.26
N ILE A 76 -17.91 -3.83 -14.16
CA ILE A 76 -19.16 -3.64 -14.86
C ILE A 76 -20.32 -3.90 -13.88
N ASN A 77 -21.35 -3.06 -13.94
CA ASN A 77 -22.53 -3.22 -13.08
C ASN A 77 -23.18 -4.60 -13.26
N PRO A 78 -23.35 -5.40 -12.20
CA PRO A 78 -23.93 -6.75 -12.30
C PRO A 78 -25.32 -6.79 -12.94
N LYS A 79 -26.08 -5.70 -12.91
CA LYS A 79 -27.39 -5.61 -13.59
C LYS A 79 -27.29 -5.69 -15.12
N ALA A 80 -26.11 -5.45 -15.68
CA ALA A 80 -25.88 -5.56 -17.12
C ALA A 80 -25.54 -6.98 -17.58
N PHE A 81 -25.30 -7.91 -16.66
CA PHE A 81 -24.91 -9.29 -17.01
C PHE A 81 -26.04 -10.03 -17.72
N LEU A 82 -25.71 -10.60 -18.87
CA LEU A 82 -26.66 -11.34 -19.71
C LEU A 82 -26.57 -12.86 -19.50
N GLU A 83 -25.56 -13.31 -18.77
CA GLU A 83 -25.33 -14.73 -18.46
C GLU A 83 -25.19 -14.92 -16.95
N ASN A 84 -25.80 -15.97 -16.42
CA ASN A 84 -25.58 -16.45 -15.06
C ASN A 84 -24.73 -17.73 -15.13
N LEU A 85 -23.56 -17.68 -14.51
CA LEU A 85 -22.68 -18.85 -14.37
C LEU A 85 -23.17 -19.70 -13.19
N ASN A 86 -23.41 -21.02 -13.45
CA ASN A 86 -23.90 -21.94 -12.44
C ASN A 86 -22.84 -22.91 -11.89
N SER A 87 -21.63 -22.88 -12.48
CA SER A 87 -20.48 -23.69 -12.05
C SER A 87 -19.19 -23.10 -12.55
N ILE A 88 -18.11 -23.23 -11.78
CA ILE A 88 -16.77 -22.86 -12.18
C ILE A 88 -16.25 -23.68 -13.38
N SER A 89 -16.76 -24.90 -13.58
CA SER A 89 -16.41 -25.74 -14.72
C SER A 89 -17.10 -25.33 -16.02
N GLN A 90 -18.14 -24.50 -15.96
CA GLN A 90 -18.83 -23.98 -17.13
C GLN A 90 -17.94 -23.04 -17.91
N LYS A 91 -17.77 -23.30 -19.23
CA LYS A 91 -17.13 -22.33 -20.12
C LYS A 91 -18.11 -21.17 -20.35
N PRO A 92 -17.69 -19.89 -20.13
CA PRO A 92 -18.57 -18.75 -20.35
C PRO A 92 -18.98 -18.61 -21.81
N ASN A 93 -20.19 -18.10 -22.06
CA ASN A 93 -20.57 -17.62 -23.37
C ASN A 93 -19.96 -16.25 -23.60
N PHE A 94 -18.74 -16.20 -24.15
CA PHE A 94 -17.99 -14.96 -24.29
C PHE A 94 -18.73 -13.87 -25.11
N ASN A 95 -19.65 -14.24 -26.00
CA ASN A 95 -20.46 -13.26 -26.73
C ASN A 95 -21.35 -12.43 -25.78
N SER A 96 -21.94 -13.06 -24.77
CA SER A 96 -22.77 -12.36 -23.76
C SER A 96 -21.96 -11.30 -22.99
N TRP A 97 -20.70 -11.59 -22.74
CA TRP A 97 -19.79 -10.68 -22.02
C TRP A 97 -19.21 -9.57 -22.92
N ARG A 98 -18.95 -9.87 -24.20
CA ARG A 98 -18.53 -8.85 -25.19
C ARG A 98 -19.60 -7.79 -25.43
N VAL A 99 -20.87 -8.19 -25.48
CA VAL A 99 -22.01 -7.25 -25.69
C VAL A 99 -22.06 -6.17 -24.61
N ILE A 100 -21.64 -6.48 -23.40
CA ILE A 100 -21.57 -5.52 -22.29
C ILE A 100 -20.18 -4.87 -22.16
N ASN A 101 -19.32 -5.01 -23.16
CA ASN A 101 -17.96 -4.49 -23.23
C ASN A 101 -17.02 -5.01 -22.12
N ALA A 102 -17.23 -6.24 -21.61
CA ALA A 102 -16.26 -6.86 -20.71
C ALA A 102 -15.01 -7.29 -21.51
N GLU A 103 -13.86 -6.86 -21.07
CA GLU A 103 -12.56 -7.33 -21.58
C GLU A 103 -12.05 -8.54 -20.80
N THR A 104 -12.37 -8.56 -19.49
CA THR A 104 -12.05 -9.68 -18.60
C THR A 104 -13.27 -10.09 -17.79
N LEU A 105 -13.28 -11.37 -17.39
CA LEU A 105 -14.33 -11.96 -16.55
C LEU A 105 -13.68 -12.77 -15.43
N LEU A 106 -14.04 -12.49 -14.19
CA LEU A 106 -13.68 -13.30 -13.03
C LEU A 106 -14.85 -14.17 -12.63
N SER A 107 -14.74 -15.50 -12.81
CA SER A 107 -15.69 -16.47 -12.30
C SER A 107 -15.14 -17.19 -11.09
N ALA A 108 -15.98 -17.45 -10.08
CA ALA A 108 -15.55 -18.12 -8.86
C ALA A 108 -16.68 -18.97 -8.26
N GLU A 109 -16.29 -20.05 -7.58
CA GLU A 109 -17.21 -20.97 -6.89
C GLU A 109 -16.71 -21.24 -5.47
N LEU A 110 -17.58 -21.05 -4.47
CA LEU A 110 -17.32 -21.26 -3.06
C LEU A 110 -17.81 -22.66 -2.65
N SER A 111 -17.04 -23.33 -1.81
CA SER A 111 -17.41 -24.56 -1.13
C SER A 111 -16.94 -24.57 0.30
N TYR A 112 -17.69 -25.24 1.16
CA TYR A 112 -17.40 -25.33 2.60
C TYR A 112 -16.80 -26.69 2.91
N ARG A 113 -15.84 -26.70 3.86
CA ARG A 113 -15.15 -27.87 4.37
C ARG A 113 -15.39 -27.99 5.87
N GLU A 114 -15.02 -29.11 6.43
CA GLU A 114 -14.99 -29.29 7.88
C GLU A 114 -14.11 -28.24 8.60
N ASN A 115 -14.32 -28.05 9.87
CA ASN A 115 -13.55 -27.12 10.72
C ASN A 115 -13.65 -25.64 10.28
N ASP A 116 -14.82 -25.21 9.82
CA ASP A 116 -15.08 -23.82 9.43
C ASP A 116 -14.12 -23.28 8.34
N ILE A 117 -13.70 -24.16 7.44
CA ILE A 117 -12.84 -23.84 6.30
C ILE A 117 -13.71 -23.56 5.07
N VAL A 118 -13.39 -22.47 4.38
CA VAL A 118 -13.93 -22.15 3.05
C VAL A 118 -12.86 -22.38 1.99
N ARG A 119 -13.29 -22.95 0.87
CA ARG A 119 -12.49 -23.11 -0.34
C ARG A 119 -13.15 -22.33 -1.45
N ILE A 120 -12.36 -21.56 -2.19
CA ILE A 120 -12.79 -20.88 -3.40
C ILE A 120 -11.94 -21.32 -4.59
N ASP A 121 -12.61 -21.77 -5.63
CA ASP A 121 -12.02 -22.04 -6.95
C ASP A 121 -12.37 -20.85 -7.84
N TYR A 122 -11.38 -20.23 -8.52
CA TYR A 122 -11.65 -19.09 -9.38
C TYR A 122 -10.85 -19.12 -10.68
N ARG A 123 -11.41 -18.47 -11.71
CA ARG A 123 -10.82 -18.32 -13.03
C ARG A 123 -10.95 -16.88 -13.50
N LEU A 124 -9.85 -16.34 -13.97
CA LEU A 124 -9.83 -15.08 -14.71
C LEU A 124 -9.76 -15.39 -16.21
N TRP A 125 -10.70 -14.87 -16.97
CA TRP A 125 -10.82 -15.08 -18.39
C TRP A 125 -10.47 -13.80 -19.16
N ASP A 126 -9.73 -13.95 -20.26
CA ASP A 126 -9.69 -13.00 -21.36
C ASP A 126 -10.92 -13.24 -22.23
N VAL A 127 -11.83 -12.28 -22.26
CA VAL A 127 -13.13 -12.40 -22.97
C VAL A 127 -12.91 -12.30 -24.49
N VAL A 128 -11.90 -11.54 -24.92
CA VAL A 128 -11.59 -11.36 -26.34
C VAL A 128 -10.89 -12.59 -26.91
N ALA A 129 -9.87 -13.10 -26.20
CA ALA A 129 -9.10 -14.26 -26.61
C ALA A 129 -9.78 -15.60 -26.25
N GLU A 130 -10.89 -15.59 -25.49
CA GLU A 130 -11.67 -16.76 -25.05
C GLU A 130 -10.85 -17.82 -24.30
N LYS A 131 -9.90 -17.37 -23.48
CA LYS A 131 -8.99 -18.25 -22.74
C LYS A 131 -8.88 -17.87 -21.26
N ALA A 132 -8.61 -18.85 -20.42
CA ALA A 132 -8.28 -18.61 -19.03
C ALA A 132 -6.87 -17.98 -18.93
N LEU A 133 -6.76 -16.90 -18.16
CA LEU A 133 -5.50 -16.24 -17.80
C LEU A 133 -4.95 -16.74 -16.47
N VAL A 134 -5.85 -17.07 -15.54
CA VAL A 134 -5.55 -17.61 -14.21
C VAL A 134 -6.60 -18.68 -13.90
N GLU A 135 -6.16 -19.75 -13.25
CA GLU A 135 -7.01 -20.74 -12.65
C GLU A 135 -6.36 -21.18 -11.34
N GLN A 136 -7.01 -20.90 -10.21
CA GLN A 136 -6.46 -21.16 -8.88
C GLN A 136 -7.52 -21.58 -7.88
N THR A 137 -7.04 -22.21 -6.80
CA THR A 137 -7.82 -22.58 -5.63
C THR A 137 -7.18 -21.97 -4.39
N LEU A 138 -8.00 -21.35 -3.55
CA LEU A 138 -7.58 -20.84 -2.24
C LEU A 138 -8.43 -21.50 -1.14
N THR A 139 -7.84 -21.65 0.03
CA THR A 139 -8.53 -22.14 1.24
C THR A 139 -8.16 -21.26 2.42
N THR A 140 -9.14 -20.93 3.26
CA THR A 140 -8.92 -20.18 4.49
C THR A 140 -10.00 -20.50 5.52
N SER A 141 -9.81 -20.08 6.76
CA SER A 141 -10.90 -20.09 7.75
C SER A 141 -11.97 -19.06 7.36
N ARG A 142 -13.22 -19.41 7.62
CA ARG A 142 -14.39 -18.62 7.20
C ARG A 142 -14.35 -17.17 7.67
N ASN A 143 -13.86 -16.91 8.86
CA ASN A 143 -13.71 -15.56 9.41
C ASN A 143 -12.66 -14.69 8.68
N LYS A 144 -11.82 -15.28 7.83
CA LYS A 144 -10.82 -14.60 7.00
C LYS A 144 -11.26 -14.40 5.55
N TRP A 145 -12.55 -14.51 5.25
CA TRP A 145 -13.09 -14.41 3.88
C TRP A 145 -12.72 -13.09 3.18
N ARG A 146 -12.59 -11.97 3.92
CA ARG A 146 -12.16 -10.70 3.33
C ARG A 146 -10.71 -10.74 2.84
N SER A 147 -9.80 -11.29 3.65
CA SER A 147 -8.40 -11.51 3.24
C SER A 147 -8.33 -12.36 1.96
N LEU A 148 -9.14 -13.43 1.90
CA LEU A 148 -9.24 -14.25 0.69
C LEU A 148 -9.72 -13.42 -0.53
N ALA A 149 -10.70 -12.54 -0.37
CA ALA A 149 -11.16 -11.64 -1.44
C ALA A 149 -10.05 -10.68 -1.91
N HIS A 150 -9.31 -10.10 -0.98
CA HIS A 150 -8.15 -9.25 -1.27
C HIS A 150 -7.04 -9.99 -2.01
N VAL A 151 -6.73 -11.24 -1.63
CA VAL A 151 -5.74 -12.11 -2.32
C VAL A 151 -6.17 -12.40 -3.76
N ILE A 152 -7.48 -12.64 -4.01
CA ILE A 152 -7.99 -12.80 -5.37
C ILE A 152 -7.81 -11.51 -6.17
N ALA A 153 -8.15 -10.36 -5.58
CA ALA A 153 -7.95 -9.06 -6.21
C ALA A 153 -6.47 -8.80 -6.52
N ASP A 154 -5.54 -9.13 -5.60
CA ASP A 154 -4.09 -9.05 -5.81
C ASP A 154 -3.63 -9.93 -6.97
N THR A 155 -4.17 -11.14 -7.09
CA THR A 155 -3.85 -12.04 -8.20
C THR A 155 -4.32 -11.48 -9.55
N VAL A 156 -5.56 -10.96 -9.61
CA VAL A 156 -6.11 -10.32 -10.81
C VAL A 156 -5.29 -9.09 -11.19
N TYR A 157 -5.01 -8.23 -10.22
CA TYR A 157 -4.19 -7.04 -10.39
C TYR A 157 -2.81 -7.39 -10.95
N THR A 158 -2.11 -8.31 -10.29
CA THR A 158 -0.75 -8.72 -10.69
C THR A 158 -0.74 -9.31 -12.09
N ARG A 159 -1.74 -10.17 -12.42
CA ARG A 159 -1.81 -10.83 -13.72
C ARG A 159 -2.05 -9.85 -14.88
N LEU A 160 -2.81 -8.78 -14.65
CA LEU A 160 -3.22 -7.84 -15.70
C LEU A 160 -2.34 -6.58 -15.78
N THR A 161 -1.57 -6.27 -14.73
CA THR A 161 -0.71 -5.08 -14.69
C THR A 161 0.79 -5.40 -14.72
N GLY A 162 1.17 -6.65 -14.44
CA GLY A 162 2.57 -7.04 -14.22
C GLY A 162 3.17 -6.54 -12.90
N GLU A 163 2.43 -5.73 -12.12
CA GLU A 163 2.86 -5.21 -10.83
C GLU A 163 2.31 -6.05 -9.67
N LYS A 164 3.02 -6.08 -8.54
CA LYS A 164 2.52 -6.76 -7.33
C LYS A 164 1.23 -6.11 -6.83
N GLY A 165 0.30 -6.91 -6.32
CA GLY A 165 -0.87 -6.44 -5.62
C GLY A 165 -0.53 -5.78 -4.28
N TYR A 166 -1.55 -5.19 -3.63
CA TYR A 166 -1.40 -4.49 -2.34
C TYR A 166 -2.68 -4.50 -1.50
N PHE A 167 -3.67 -5.31 -1.89
CA PHE A 167 -4.99 -5.26 -1.26
C PHE A 167 -5.04 -6.07 0.03
N ASP A 168 -4.36 -7.24 0.11
CA ASP A 168 -4.30 -8.01 1.36
C ASP A 168 -3.27 -7.41 2.33
N THR A 169 -3.57 -6.21 2.82
CA THR A 169 -2.73 -5.43 3.72
C THR A 169 -3.54 -4.74 4.81
N LYS A 170 -2.85 -4.25 5.83
CA LYS A 170 -3.42 -3.46 6.93
C LYS A 170 -2.84 -2.05 6.93
N VAL A 171 -3.57 -1.15 7.56
CA VAL A 171 -3.13 0.21 7.86
C VAL A 171 -3.20 0.42 9.38
N ALA A 172 -2.08 0.70 10.01
CA ALA A 172 -2.04 1.24 11.36
C ALA A 172 -2.17 2.76 11.29
N PHE A 173 -2.89 3.36 12.22
CA PHE A 173 -3.14 4.79 12.23
C PHE A 173 -3.42 5.30 13.64
N ILE A 174 -3.45 6.60 13.81
CA ILE A 174 -3.91 7.25 15.03
C ILE A 174 -5.37 7.64 14.86
N ALA A 175 -6.25 6.94 15.56
CA ALA A 175 -7.67 7.29 15.66
C ALA A 175 -7.84 8.45 16.65
N GLU A 176 -8.46 9.53 16.21
CA GLU A 176 -8.61 10.75 16.99
C GLU A 176 -10.08 11.04 17.32
N SER A 177 -10.33 11.48 18.53
CA SER A 177 -11.65 11.87 18.99
C SER A 177 -11.58 13.02 20.00
N GLY A 178 -12.71 13.69 20.26
CA GLY A 178 -12.78 14.87 21.13
C GLY A 178 -12.46 16.18 20.42
N PRO A 179 -12.60 17.30 21.11
CA PRO A 179 -12.36 18.64 20.55
C PRO A 179 -10.88 18.84 20.22
N LYS A 180 -10.56 19.74 19.30
CA LYS A 180 -9.18 20.03 18.84
C LYS A 180 -8.23 20.42 19.99
N THR A 181 -8.76 21.10 21.00
CA THR A 181 -8.02 21.54 22.21
C THR A 181 -7.73 20.41 23.21
N ASN A 182 -8.43 19.27 23.09
CA ASN A 182 -8.25 18.10 23.96
C ASN A 182 -8.50 16.82 23.17
N ARG A 183 -7.66 16.59 22.16
CA ARG A 183 -7.77 15.45 21.26
C ARG A 183 -7.28 14.17 21.94
N ILE A 184 -8.13 13.16 22.01
CA ILE A 184 -7.76 11.83 22.46
C ILE A 184 -7.23 11.06 21.25
N LYS A 185 -6.00 10.56 21.35
CA LYS A 185 -5.31 9.81 20.30
C LYS A 185 -5.14 8.35 20.72
N ARG A 186 -5.54 7.42 19.84
CA ARG A 186 -5.46 5.97 20.06
C ARG A 186 -4.77 5.29 18.91
N LEU A 187 -3.90 4.36 19.20
CA LEU A 187 -3.37 3.45 18.18
C LEU A 187 -4.52 2.57 17.68
N ALA A 188 -4.66 2.47 16.37
CA ALA A 188 -5.69 1.68 15.71
C ALA A 188 -5.14 0.96 14.47
N ILE A 189 -5.89 -0.04 14.00
CA ILE A 189 -5.59 -0.79 12.79
C ILE A 189 -6.88 -1.04 12.01
N MET A 190 -6.78 -1.09 10.67
CA MET A 190 -7.88 -1.41 9.76
C MET A 190 -7.36 -2.15 8.52
N ASP A 191 -8.25 -2.70 7.69
CA ASP A 191 -7.94 -3.13 6.33
C ASP A 191 -7.57 -1.91 5.47
N GLN A 192 -6.85 -2.10 4.38
CA GLN A 192 -6.38 -0.99 3.55
C GLN A 192 -7.53 -0.14 2.96
N ASP A 193 -8.71 -0.71 2.86
CA ASP A 193 -9.92 -0.07 2.34
C ASP A 193 -10.80 0.60 3.42
N GLY A 194 -10.31 0.68 4.68
CA GLY A 194 -11.01 1.30 5.81
C GLY A 194 -11.89 0.34 6.62
N PHE A 195 -12.06 -0.91 6.18
CA PHE A 195 -12.87 -1.89 6.90
C PHE A 195 -12.18 -2.46 8.14
N ASN A 196 -12.98 -3.07 9.03
CA ASN A 196 -12.53 -3.72 10.27
C ASN A 196 -11.66 -2.83 11.18
N PRO A 197 -12.01 -1.55 11.41
CA PRO A 197 -11.23 -0.70 12.29
C PRO A 197 -11.26 -1.23 13.72
N ARG A 198 -10.10 -1.34 14.34
CA ARG A 198 -9.95 -1.79 15.75
C ARG A 198 -8.99 -0.87 16.49
N LEU A 199 -9.40 -0.44 17.68
CA LEU A 199 -8.53 0.29 18.60
C LEU A 199 -7.59 -0.70 19.29
N LEU A 200 -6.31 -0.37 19.35
CA LEU A 200 -5.27 -1.16 20.03
C LEU A 200 -4.89 -0.58 21.39
N THR A 201 -5.18 0.72 21.64
CA THR A 201 -4.95 1.40 22.91
C THR A 201 -6.21 2.10 23.39
N THR A 202 -6.27 2.37 24.71
CA THR A 202 -7.45 2.96 25.34
C THR A 202 -7.59 4.48 25.15
N GLY A 203 -6.47 5.18 24.87
CA GLY A 203 -6.42 6.65 24.77
C GLY A 203 -6.12 7.36 26.11
N ASN A 204 -5.70 6.63 27.14
CA ASN A 204 -5.25 7.23 28.40
C ASN A 204 -3.90 7.93 28.26
N ASP A 205 -3.10 7.47 27.30
CA ASP A 205 -1.78 8.02 27.01
C ASP A 205 -1.78 8.59 25.58
N LEU A 206 -1.04 9.68 25.37
CA LEU A 206 -0.79 10.18 24.02
C LEU A 206 0.06 9.15 23.24
N VAL A 207 -0.42 8.76 22.07
CA VAL A 207 0.28 7.84 21.17
C VAL A 207 0.46 8.51 19.80
N LEU A 208 1.61 8.27 19.15
CA LEU A 208 1.99 8.93 17.90
C LEU A 208 2.80 7.99 17.00
N THR A 209 2.84 8.32 15.74
CA THR A 209 3.75 7.77 14.71
C THR A 209 3.87 6.24 14.68
N PRO A 210 2.76 5.49 14.53
CA PRO A 210 2.84 4.05 14.41
C PRO A 210 3.56 3.66 13.12
N ARG A 211 4.37 2.58 13.16
CA ARG A 211 5.01 2.01 11.97
C ARG A 211 5.02 0.49 12.05
N PHE A 212 4.62 -0.15 10.96
CA PHE A 212 4.70 -1.60 10.85
C PHE A 212 6.13 -2.10 10.80
N SER A 213 6.36 -3.27 11.37
CA SER A 213 7.52 -4.11 11.10
C SER A 213 7.45 -4.69 9.67
N PRO A 214 8.57 -5.09 9.08
CA PRO A 214 8.57 -5.67 7.73
C PRO A 214 7.76 -6.96 7.58
N ASN A 215 7.58 -7.73 8.65
CA ASN A 215 6.75 -8.95 8.68
C ASN A 215 5.27 -8.68 9.01
N SER A 216 4.91 -7.40 9.27
CA SER A 216 3.56 -6.95 9.62
C SER A 216 2.98 -7.51 10.95
N GLU A 217 3.80 -8.13 11.80
CA GLU A 217 3.38 -8.69 13.08
C GLU A 217 3.47 -7.68 14.23
N ASP A 218 4.39 -6.73 14.12
CA ASP A 218 4.66 -5.75 15.16
C ASP A 218 4.43 -4.32 14.66
N LEU A 219 4.02 -3.47 15.61
CA LEU A 219 3.93 -2.02 15.43
C LEU A 219 4.87 -1.32 16.40
N VAL A 220 5.84 -0.56 15.90
CA VAL A 220 6.57 0.39 16.73
C VAL A 220 5.80 1.71 16.77
N TYR A 221 5.72 2.33 17.93
CA TYR A 221 5.06 3.63 18.12
C TYR A 221 5.64 4.39 19.31
N LEU A 222 5.38 5.68 19.33
CA LEU A 222 5.72 6.54 20.45
C LEU A 222 4.53 6.67 21.40
N SER A 223 4.76 6.56 22.71
CA SER A 223 3.75 6.85 23.71
C SER A 223 4.32 7.69 24.85
N TYR A 224 3.49 8.57 25.38
CA TYR A 224 3.78 9.42 26.54
C TYR A 224 3.23 8.82 27.84
N ARG A 225 3.27 7.50 27.97
CA ARG A 225 2.90 6.82 29.21
C ARG A 225 3.79 7.35 30.36
N ASN A 226 3.17 7.68 31.47
CA ASN A 226 3.83 8.30 32.63
C ASN A 226 4.46 9.70 32.33
N GLY A 227 3.95 10.42 31.33
CA GLY A 227 4.36 11.77 31.01
C GLY A 227 5.73 11.90 30.32
N GLN A 228 6.38 10.78 29.97
CA GLN A 228 7.66 10.75 29.27
C GLN A 228 7.55 10.03 27.92
N PRO A 229 8.17 10.54 26.85
CA PRO A 229 8.18 9.85 25.57
C PRO A 229 8.98 8.55 25.65
N GLN A 230 8.35 7.45 25.26
CA GLN A 230 8.96 6.13 25.22
C GLN A 230 8.61 5.43 23.92
N VAL A 231 9.52 4.63 23.40
CA VAL A 231 9.30 3.79 22.23
C VAL A 231 8.74 2.44 22.69
N TYR A 232 7.62 2.07 22.12
CA TYR A 232 6.93 0.82 22.38
C TYR A 232 6.84 -0.03 21.13
N ILE A 233 6.79 -1.33 21.31
CA ILE A 233 6.37 -2.28 20.28
C ILE A 233 5.10 -2.97 20.77
N TYR A 234 4.08 -3.00 19.92
CA TYR A 234 2.83 -3.75 20.09
C TYR A 234 2.84 -4.92 19.13
N ASN A 235 2.74 -6.14 19.64
CA ASN A 235 2.59 -7.35 18.82
C ASN A 235 1.11 -7.62 18.56
N LEU A 236 0.74 -7.76 17.27
CA LEU A 236 -0.65 -7.87 16.83
C LEU A 236 -1.30 -9.22 17.15
N GLU A 237 -0.51 -10.28 17.21
CA GLU A 237 -0.99 -11.64 17.52
C GLU A 237 -1.19 -11.81 19.02
N SER A 238 -0.13 -11.62 19.80
CA SER A 238 -0.18 -11.79 21.26
C SER A 238 -0.90 -10.65 21.99
N LYS A 239 -1.11 -9.50 21.32
CA LYS A 239 -1.68 -8.26 21.88
C LYS A 239 -0.86 -7.68 23.03
N GLN A 240 0.40 -8.06 23.16
CA GLN A 240 1.30 -7.58 24.19
C GLN A 240 2.05 -6.32 23.72
N THR A 241 2.34 -5.47 24.70
CA THR A 241 3.12 -4.26 24.51
C THR A 241 4.36 -4.31 25.39
N TYR A 242 5.52 -3.99 24.82
CA TYR A 242 6.76 -3.89 25.58
C TYR A 242 7.51 -2.60 25.22
N VAL A 243 8.22 -2.08 26.23
CA VAL A 243 9.04 -0.88 26.09
C VAL A 243 10.35 -1.28 25.42
N VAL A 244 10.71 -0.60 24.34
CA VAL A 244 12.00 -0.78 23.67
C VAL A 244 13.07 0.08 24.34
N GLY A 245 12.69 1.28 24.79
CA GLY A 245 13.59 2.17 25.51
C GLY A 245 12.90 3.44 25.98
N SER A 246 13.45 3.99 27.08
CA SER A 246 13.16 5.33 27.58
C SER A 246 14.41 6.17 27.40
N PHE A 247 14.28 7.28 26.68
CA PHE A 247 15.41 8.12 26.33
C PHE A 247 15.24 9.49 26.97
N PRO A 248 16.31 10.07 27.56
CA PRO A 248 16.22 11.43 28.03
C PRO A 248 16.02 12.36 26.82
N GLY A 249 15.05 13.26 26.92
CA GLY A 249 14.70 14.17 25.84
C GLY A 249 13.58 13.65 24.93
N MET A 250 13.30 14.36 23.87
CA MET A 250 12.26 14.00 22.92
C MET A 250 12.76 12.92 21.94
N THR A 251 11.92 11.93 21.70
CA THR A 251 12.14 10.87 20.71
C THR A 251 11.15 11.06 19.57
N PHE A 252 11.58 10.86 18.33
CA PHE A 252 10.74 11.07 17.16
C PHE A 252 10.83 9.92 16.16
N ALA A 253 9.70 9.62 15.53
CA ALA A 253 9.57 8.82 14.31
C ALA A 253 10.36 7.49 14.31
N PRO A 254 10.15 6.58 15.28
CA PRO A 254 10.82 5.29 15.26
C PRO A 254 10.33 4.48 14.04
N ARG A 255 11.29 3.78 13.37
CA ARG A 255 11.00 2.88 12.25
C ARG A 255 11.86 1.64 12.34
N PHE A 256 11.33 0.50 11.90
CA PHE A 256 12.13 -0.73 11.77
C PHE A 256 13.12 -0.63 10.59
N SER A 257 14.24 -1.34 10.73
CA SER A 257 15.09 -1.68 9.59
C SER A 257 14.38 -2.68 8.66
N PRO A 258 14.77 -2.79 7.37
CA PRO A 258 14.13 -3.70 6.42
C PRO A 258 14.16 -5.19 6.83
N ASP A 259 15.11 -5.59 7.67
CA ASP A 259 15.21 -6.95 8.22
C ASP A 259 14.48 -7.13 9.57
N GLY A 260 13.86 -6.07 10.08
CA GLY A 260 13.13 -6.08 11.36
C GLY A 260 13.96 -6.20 12.62
N LYS A 261 15.31 -6.25 12.51
CA LYS A 261 16.19 -6.49 13.67
C LYS A 261 16.60 -5.25 14.42
N LYS A 262 16.38 -4.10 13.84
CA LYS A 262 16.77 -2.80 14.40
C LYS A 262 15.65 -1.80 14.32
N ILE A 263 15.76 -0.75 15.13
CA ILE A 263 14.95 0.47 15.04
C ILE A 263 15.86 1.63 14.79
N ILE A 264 15.47 2.50 13.85
CA ILE A 264 16.07 3.80 13.64
C ILE A 264 15.13 4.88 14.17
N MET A 265 15.67 5.88 14.85
CA MET A 265 14.88 6.94 15.49
C MET A 265 15.71 8.20 15.64
N SER A 266 15.04 9.30 15.95
CA SER A 266 15.69 10.56 16.29
C SER A 266 15.59 10.79 17.80
N LEU A 267 16.70 11.13 18.44
CA LEU A 267 16.77 11.47 19.86
C LEU A 267 17.28 12.90 20.01
N GLN A 268 16.60 13.68 20.85
CA GLN A 268 17.06 15.01 21.23
C GLN A 268 18.19 14.88 22.25
N GLU A 269 19.33 15.49 21.96
CA GLU A 269 20.46 15.59 22.86
C GLU A 269 20.97 17.04 22.89
N GLY A 270 20.75 17.73 24.00
CA GLY A 270 21.04 19.15 24.09
C GLY A 270 20.13 20.01 23.22
N VAL A 271 20.72 20.84 22.36
CA VAL A 271 19.99 21.82 21.51
C VAL A 271 19.48 21.16 20.23
N GLY A 272 20.17 20.14 19.72
CA GLY A 272 19.83 19.47 18.45
C GLY A 272 19.20 18.09 18.65
N SER A 273 18.85 17.44 17.55
CA SER A 273 18.45 16.03 17.53
C SER A 273 19.30 15.25 16.56
N ASN A 274 19.60 14.01 16.92
CA ASN A 274 20.45 13.15 16.12
C ASN A 274 19.80 11.81 15.85
N ILE A 275 20.20 11.16 14.76
CA ILE A 275 19.69 9.87 14.33
C ILE A 275 20.49 8.77 15.03
N PHE A 276 19.76 7.82 15.60
CA PHE A 276 20.28 6.64 16.27
C PHE A 276 19.67 5.38 15.68
N GLU A 277 20.49 4.36 15.58
CA GLU A 277 20.10 2.99 15.32
C GLU A 277 20.16 2.20 16.63
N MET A 278 19.20 1.34 16.90
CA MET A 278 19.18 0.46 18.06
C MET A 278 18.90 -0.98 17.64
N ASN A 279 19.72 -1.90 18.10
CA ASN A 279 19.54 -3.32 17.90
C ASN A 279 18.48 -3.86 18.88
N LEU A 280 17.46 -4.59 18.38
CA LEU A 280 16.37 -5.10 19.20
C LEU A 280 16.72 -6.33 20.03
N SER A 281 17.83 -7.02 19.75
CA SER A 281 18.24 -8.21 20.51
C SER A 281 19.02 -7.89 21.79
N ASN A 282 19.79 -6.81 21.81
CA ASN A 282 20.66 -6.42 22.92
C ASN A 282 20.47 -4.98 23.38
N PHE A 283 19.59 -4.20 22.71
CA PHE A 283 19.29 -2.79 22.97
C PHE A 283 20.50 -1.85 22.86
N GLU A 284 21.58 -2.27 22.22
CA GLU A 284 22.72 -1.41 21.92
C GLU A 284 22.34 -0.33 20.92
N ARG A 285 22.74 0.91 21.24
CA ARG A 285 22.51 2.08 20.40
C ARG A 285 23.77 2.51 19.72
N ARG A 286 23.65 2.87 18.44
CA ARG A 286 24.68 3.48 17.64
C ARG A 286 24.20 4.83 17.12
N ARG A 287 24.92 5.89 17.42
CA ARG A 287 24.69 7.22 16.87
C ARG A 287 25.16 7.29 15.43
N LEU A 288 24.31 7.77 14.52
CA LEU A 288 24.60 7.89 13.09
C LEU A 288 24.90 9.32 12.67
N THR A 289 24.29 10.33 13.31
CA THR A 289 24.63 11.74 13.10
C THR A 289 25.17 12.36 14.39
N ASN A 290 26.11 13.28 14.27
CA ASN A 290 26.72 13.97 15.42
C ASN A 290 26.93 15.46 15.09
N THR A 291 25.82 16.19 15.01
CA THR A 291 25.80 17.61 14.66
C THR A 291 24.88 18.36 15.62
N PRO A 292 25.02 19.68 15.77
CA PRO A 292 24.11 20.48 16.58
C PRO A 292 22.76 20.72 15.92
N ASP A 293 22.60 20.29 14.68
CA ASP A 293 21.41 20.49 13.88
C ASP A 293 20.25 19.59 14.34
N ILE A 294 19.03 19.87 13.86
CA ILE A 294 17.85 19.05 14.06
C ILE A 294 17.77 18.01 12.94
N ASN A 295 18.20 16.79 13.21
CA ASN A 295 18.14 15.65 12.29
C ASN A 295 17.03 14.71 12.73
N THR A 296 15.97 14.55 11.89
CA THR A 296 14.77 13.80 12.26
C THR A 296 14.19 12.96 11.12
N ALA A 297 13.14 12.17 11.44
CA ALA A 297 12.36 11.36 10.52
C ALA A 297 13.18 10.43 9.60
N PRO A 298 14.09 9.61 10.13
CA PRO A 298 14.89 8.71 9.31
C PRO A 298 14.07 7.59 8.69
N SER A 299 14.44 7.19 7.47
CA SER A 299 13.85 6.03 6.77
C SER A 299 14.94 5.29 6.01
N TYR A 300 15.04 3.97 6.20
CA TYR A 300 15.95 3.12 5.44
C TYR A 300 15.51 2.97 3.97
N SER A 301 16.50 2.82 3.07
CA SER A 301 16.26 2.22 1.76
C SER A 301 15.90 0.73 1.92
N PRO A 302 15.14 0.12 0.98
CA PRO A 302 14.70 -1.27 1.11
C PRO A 302 15.86 -2.29 1.13
N ASP A 303 17.02 -1.94 0.57
CA ASP A 303 18.25 -2.75 0.61
C ASP A 303 19.10 -2.50 1.87
N ALA A 304 18.61 -1.68 2.81
CA ALA A 304 19.26 -1.29 4.05
C ALA A 304 20.64 -0.61 3.90
N LYS A 305 21.02 -0.15 2.70
CA LYS A 305 22.34 0.48 2.47
C LYS A 305 22.36 1.98 2.74
N ASN A 306 21.21 2.64 2.61
CA ASN A 306 21.09 4.07 2.75
C ASN A 306 19.96 4.44 3.73
N ILE A 307 20.04 5.66 4.25
CA ILE A 307 19.05 6.27 5.11
C ILE A 307 18.75 7.66 4.56
N VAL A 308 17.47 7.96 4.31
CA VAL A 308 16.98 9.32 4.07
C VAL A 308 16.51 9.91 5.39
N PHE A 309 16.74 11.19 5.60
CA PHE A 309 16.32 11.93 6.78
C PHE A 309 16.14 13.42 6.48
N GLU A 310 15.50 14.15 7.36
CA GLU A 310 15.40 15.60 7.29
C GLU A 310 16.41 16.27 8.24
N SER A 311 16.96 17.42 7.82
CA SER A 311 17.89 18.22 8.62
C SER A 311 17.75 19.70 8.30
N ASP A 312 17.90 20.55 9.33
CA ASP A 312 17.91 22.01 9.20
C ASP A 312 19.32 22.62 9.03
N LYS A 313 20.34 21.79 8.86
CA LYS A 313 21.75 22.23 8.75
C LYS A 313 22.02 23.21 7.60
N SER A 314 21.12 23.36 6.64
CA SER A 314 21.21 24.38 5.58
C SER A 314 20.31 25.61 5.82
N GLY A 315 19.86 25.82 7.06
CA GLY A 315 19.02 26.95 7.48
C GLY A 315 17.53 26.67 7.48
N THR A 316 17.06 25.72 6.68
CA THR A 316 15.67 25.23 6.66
C THR A 316 15.69 23.73 6.54
N GLN A 317 14.61 23.07 7.00
CA GLN A 317 14.47 21.61 6.87
C GLN A 317 14.53 21.16 5.42
N GLN A 318 15.50 20.28 5.13
CA GLN A 318 15.76 19.71 3.82
C GLN A 318 16.02 18.22 3.94
N LEU A 319 15.89 17.48 2.81
CA LEU A 319 16.13 16.05 2.78
C LEU A 319 17.61 15.76 2.48
N TYR A 320 18.13 14.83 3.24
CA TYR A 320 19.49 14.31 3.10
C TYR A 320 19.49 12.79 3.02
N VAL A 321 20.47 12.24 2.35
CA VAL A 321 20.75 10.81 2.32
C VAL A 321 22.15 10.59 2.87
N MET A 322 22.31 9.53 3.66
CA MET A 322 23.60 9.02 4.15
C MET A 322 23.65 7.50 3.93
N ASP A 323 24.84 6.91 4.00
CA ASP A 323 24.94 5.44 4.09
C ASP A 323 24.47 4.92 5.45
N ALA A 324 24.20 3.61 5.55
CA ALA A 324 23.70 3.00 6.78
C ALA A 324 24.68 3.09 7.98
N ASN A 325 25.92 3.54 7.76
CA ASN A 325 26.90 3.76 8.80
C ASN A 325 26.98 5.23 9.27
N GLY A 326 26.17 6.12 8.64
CA GLY A 326 26.14 7.53 8.97
C GLY A 326 27.13 8.39 8.16
N ASN A 327 27.82 7.81 7.18
CA ASN A 327 28.78 8.53 6.33
C ASN A 327 28.13 9.01 5.02
N ASN A 328 28.93 9.73 4.21
CA ASN A 328 28.53 10.17 2.86
C ASN A 328 27.24 11.00 2.82
N VAL A 329 27.05 11.85 3.83
CA VAL A 329 25.84 12.68 3.97
C VAL A 329 25.78 13.70 2.83
N ARG A 330 24.72 13.64 2.02
CA ARG A 330 24.46 14.57 0.92
C ARG A 330 23.02 15.07 0.95
N ARG A 331 22.81 16.34 0.60
CA ARG A 331 21.46 16.91 0.39
C ARG A 331 20.87 16.41 -0.92
N ILE A 332 19.55 16.16 -0.94
CA ILE A 332 18.82 15.71 -2.14
C ILE A 332 17.62 16.61 -2.51
N SER A 333 17.19 17.54 -1.64
CA SER A 333 16.11 18.49 -1.93
C SER A 333 16.68 19.90 -2.16
N TYR A 334 16.32 20.54 -3.28
CA TYR A 334 16.85 21.85 -3.70
C TYR A 334 15.74 22.84 -4.11
N GLY A 335 14.47 22.42 -4.10
CA GLY A 335 13.34 23.27 -4.41
C GLY A 335 13.07 24.31 -3.32
N THR A 336 12.14 25.23 -3.60
CA THR A 336 11.73 26.27 -2.65
C THR A 336 10.90 25.69 -1.51
N GLY A 337 11.06 26.21 -0.29
CA GLY A 337 10.34 25.77 0.92
C GLY A 337 11.12 24.76 1.76
N SER A 338 10.41 24.12 2.68
CA SER A 338 10.94 23.09 3.58
C SER A 338 10.41 21.71 3.18
N TYR A 339 11.15 20.68 3.56
CA TYR A 339 10.82 19.29 3.30
C TYR A 339 10.87 18.50 4.60
N SER A 340 9.88 17.63 4.82
CA SER A 340 9.77 16.82 6.03
C SER A 340 9.22 15.42 5.76
N THR A 341 9.27 14.58 6.78
CA THR A 341 8.70 13.21 6.82
C THR A 341 9.06 12.32 5.60
N PRO A 342 10.34 12.22 5.21
CA PRO A 342 10.72 11.41 4.07
C PRO A 342 10.48 9.92 4.32
N VAL A 343 10.01 9.21 3.30
CA VAL A 343 9.81 7.77 3.34
C VAL A 343 10.30 7.15 2.03
N TRP A 344 11.24 6.22 2.15
CA TRP A 344 11.75 5.49 1.00
C TRP A 344 10.70 4.51 0.43
N SER A 345 10.55 4.48 -0.90
CA SER A 345 9.69 3.54 -1.59
C SER A 345 10.16 2.10 -1.39
N PRO A 346 9.26 1.11 -1.23
CA PRO A 346 9.63 -0.30 -1.20
C PRO A 346 10.36 -0.80 -2.46
N ARG A 347 10.23 -0.08 -3.59
CA ARG A 347 10.95 -0.35 -4.84
C ARG A 347 12.39 0.18 -4.83
N GLY A 348 12.70 1.13 -3.93
CA GLY A 348 14.01 1.76 -3.86
C GLY A 348 14.24 2.92 -4.83
N ASP A 349 13.30 3.19 -5.71
CA ASP A 349 13.39 4.17 -6.79
C ASP A 349 13.01 5.59 -6.36
N TYR A 350 12.00 5.74 -5.48
CA TYR A 350 11.47 7.01 -5.03
C TYR A 350 11.61 7.24 -3.53
N ILE A 351 11.58 8.52 -3.17
CA ILE A 351 11.37 9.02 -1.81
C ILE A 351 10.11 9.88 -1.83
N ALA A 352 9.11 9.53 -1.01
CA ALA A 352 7.96 10.38 -0.74
C ALA A 352 8.28 11.32 0.41
N PHE A 353 7.70 12.51 0.40
CA PHE A 353 7.95 13.55 1.41
C PHE A 353 6.76 14.49 1.55
N THR A 354 6.73 15.22 2.65
CA THR A 354 5.90 16.41 2.82
C THR A 354 6.71 17.65 2.44
N LYS A 355 6.19 18.47 1.52
CA LYS A 355 6.75 19.77 1.16
C LYS A 355 5.92 20.89 1.76
N ILE A 356 6.59 21.82 2.43
CA ILE A 356 5.97 23.00 3.05
C ILE A 356 6.42 24.22 2.27
N SER A 357 5.50 24.87 1.57
CA SER A 357 5.78 26.08 0.80
C SER A 357 4.57 26.99 0.76
N LYS A 358 4.80 28.29 1.00
CA LYS A 358 3.75 29.33 0.99
C LYS A 358 2.54 28.98 1.91
N GLY A 359 2.83 28.38 3.07
CA GLY A 359 1.79 28.00 4.05
C GLY A 359 0.96 26.75 3.67
N ARG A 360 1.35 26.02 2.62
CA ARG A 360 0.69 24.78 2.19
C ARG A 360 1.59 23.57 2.45
N PHE A 361 0.99 22.47 2.85
CA PHE A 361 1.64 21.19 3.05
C PHE A 361 1.18 20.25 1.94
N MET A 362 2.11 19.71 1.19
CA MET A 362 1.85 18.92 -0.01
C MET A 362 2.65 17.63 0.02
N ILE A 363 2.08 16.54 -0.44
CA ILE A 363 2.81 15.30 -0.65
C ILE A 363 3.50 15.36 -2.01
N GLY A 364 4.79 15.09 -2.02
CA GLY A 364 5.61 14.98 -3.22
C GLY A 364 6.42 13.70 -3.25
N VAL A 365 6.99 13.42 -4.42
CA VAL A 365 7.99 12.36 -4.64
C VAL A 365 9.16 12.90 -5.43
N MET A 366 10.33 12.30 -5.22
CA MET A 366 11.54 12.50 -6.02
C MET A 366 12.27 11.17 -6.18
N PHE A 367 13.13 11.05 -7.17
CA PHE A 367 14.03 9.90 -7.24
C PHE A 367 15.00 9.89 -6.03
N ALA A 368 15.55 8.71 -5.75
CA ALA A 368 16.46 8.53 -4.61
C ALA A 368 17.74 9.39 -4.70
N ASP A 369 18.09 9.88 -5.89
CA ASP A 369 19.20 10.81 -6.11
C ASP A 369 18.81 12.30 -5.89
N GLY A 370 17.51 12.59 -5.72
CA GLY A 370 16.94 13.92 -5.55
C GLY A 370 16.42 14.56 -6.85
N SER A 371 16.60 13.94 -7.99
CA SER A 371 16.05 14.41 -9.27
C SER A 371 14.54 14.09 -9.42
N GLY A 372 13.90 14.67 -10.41
CA GLY A 372 12.51 14.34 -10.75
C GLY A 372 11.49 14.71 -9.68
N GLU A 373 11.77 15.73 -8.85
CA GLU A 373 10.79 16.21 -7.86
C GLU A 373 9.48 16.59 -8.52
N ARG A 374 8.39 16.06 -7.98
CA ARG A 374 7.02 16.44 -8.36
C ARG A 374 6.07 16.38 -7.17
N ILE A 375 5.12 17.30 -7.14
CA ILE A 375 4.02 17.30 -6.19
C ILE A 375 2.92 16.40 -6.73
N ILE A 376 2.42 15.49 -5.88
CA ILE A 376 1.39 14.52 -6.25
C ILE A 376 0.02 14.98 -5.81
N THR A 377 -0.10 15.60 -4.63
CA THR A 377 -1.38 16.02 -4.07
C THR A 377 -1.28 17.45 -3.58
N ASP A 378 -2.37 18.19 -3.77
CA ASP A 378 -2.50 19.57 -3.37
C ASP A 378 -3.64 19.72 -2.35
N GLY A 379 -3.43 20.49 -1.30
CA GLY A 379 -4.41 20.70 -0.25
C GLY A 379 -3.90 21.65 0.81
N PHE A 380 -4.74 21.94 1.80
CA PHE A 380 -4.39 22.87 2.86
C PHE A 380 -3.26 22.28 3.74
N HIS A 381 -3.38 21.02 4.18
CA HIS A 381 -2.43 20.39 5.09
C HIS A 381 -2.41 18.89 4.82
N ASN A 382 -1.56 18.45 3.90
CA ASN A 382 -1.31 17.03 3.59
C ASN A 382 0.04 16.62 4.18
N GLU A 383 0.09 15.58 5.00
CA GLU A 383 1.30 15.20 5.71
C GLU A 383 1.41 13.67 5.93
N GLY A 384 2.61 13.21 6.31
CA GLY A 384 2.87 11.86 6.77
C GLY A 384 2.66 10.78 5.71
N PRO A 385 3.33 10.84 4.54
CA PRO A 385 3.17 9.83 3.50
C PRO A 385 3.66 8.45 3.97
N THR A 386 2.94 7.40 3.52
CA THR A 386 3.35 6.00 3.63
C THR A 386 3.07 5.29 2.32
N TRP A 387 3.92 4.32 1.96
CA TRP A 387 3.79 3.56 0.72
C TRP A 387 2.98 2.29 0.90
N ALA A 388 2.15 1.95 -0.08
CA ALA A 388 1.70 0.59 -0.28
C ALA A 388 2.91 -0.32 -0.60
N PRO A 389 2.86 -1.64 -0.28
CA PRO A 389 4.01 -2.53 -0.46
C PRO A 389 4.46 -2.67 -1.93
N ASN A 390 3.60 -2.37 -2.90
CA ASN A 390 3.97 -2.35 -4.30
C ASN A 390 4.71 -1.06 -4.75
N GLY A 391 4.85 -0.05 -3.88
CA GLY A 391 5.53 1.22 -4.19
C GLY A 391 4.83 2.08 -5.25
N ARG A 392 3.53 1.85 -5.49
CA ARG A 392 2.73 2.62 -6.45
C ARG A 392 1.74 3.57 -5.79
N VAL A 393 1.11 3.14 -4.71
CA VAL A 393 0.09 3.92 -4.02
C VAL A 393 0.67 4.50 -2.74
N LEU A 394 0.32 5.75 -2.47
CA LEU A 394 0.64 6.45 -1.22
C LEU A 394 -0.62 6.62 -0.38
N MET A 395 -0.49 6.52 0.93
CA MET A 395 -1.43 7.07 1.90
C MET A 395 -0.81 8.23 2.63
N PHE A 396 -1.64 9.17 3.02
CA PHE A 396 -1.27 10.35 3.81
C PHE A 396 -2.51 10.82 4.60
N PHE A 397 -2.34 11.72 5.54
CA PHE A 397 -3.48 12.38 6.13
C PHE A 397 -3.61 13.82 5.64
N ARG A 398 -4.85 14.28 5.57
CA ARG A 398 -5.23 15.66 5.27
C ARG A 398 -5.99 16.24 6.44
N GLU A 399 -5.50 17.35 6.98
CA GLU A 399 -6.20 18.06 8.04
C GLU A 399 -7.15 19.12 7.45
N SER A 400 -8.38 19.14 7.95
CA SER A 400 -9.35 20.19 7.62
C SER A 400 -9.16 21.41 8.51
N PRO A 401 -9.30 22.65 8.00
CA PRO A 401 -9.21 23.86 8.81
C PRO A 401 -10.41 24.02 9.75
N GLY A 402 -10.27 24.91 10.74
CA GLY A 402 -11.31 25.29 11.68
C GLY A 402 -11.34 24.46 12.98
N GLU A 403 -12.18 24.89 13.93
CA GLU A 403 -12.28 24.28 15.27
C GLU A 403 -12.85 22.86 15.25
N THR A 404 -13.78 22.61 14.34
CA THR A 404 -14.39 21.29 14.13
C THR A 404 -13.61 20.41 13.15
N GLY A 405 -12.54 20.95 12.56
CA GLY A 405 -11.69 20.24 11.62
C GLY A 405 -10.87 19.14 12.28
N GLY A 406 -10.41 18.19 11.47
CA GLY A 406 -9.55 17.10 11.91
C GLY A 406 -8.91 16.39 10.74
N ALA A 407 -8.02 15.47 11.07
CA ALA A 407 -7.28 14.69 10.09
C ALA A 407 -8.13 13.56 9.53
N MET A 408 -8.03 13.33 8.23
CA MET A 408 -8.63 12.20 7.51
C MET A 408 -7.58 11.54 6.62
N ILE A 409 -7.66 10.23 6.45
CA ILE A 409 -6.71 9.47 5.63
C ILE A 409 -7.15 9.47 4.17
N TYR A 410 -6.20 9.73 3.29
CA TYR A 410 -6.38 9.69 1.83
C TYR A 410 -5.36 8.74 1.22
N SER A 411 -5.71 8.16 0.08
CA SER A 411 -4.75 7.46 -0.78
C SER A 411 -4.69 8.12 -2.16
N VAL A 412 -3.54 8.01 -2.83
CA VAL A 412 -3.31 8.56 -4.17
C VAL A 412 -2.32 7.68 -4.92
N ASP A 413 -2.54 7.47 -6.23
CA ASP A 413 -1.55 6.83 -7.09
C ASP A 413 -0.31 7.72 -7.26
N ILE A 414 0.86 7.12 -7.45
CA ILE A 414 2.12 7.87 -7.65
C ILE A 414 2.05 8.84 -8.83
N THR A 415 1.15 8.64 -9.78
CA THR A 415 0.90 9.57 -10.89
C THR A 415 0.18 10.84 -10.48
N GLY A 416 -0.37 10.91 -9.25
CA GLY A 416 -1.22 11.99 -8.75
C GLY A 416 -2.70 11.82 -9.09
N TYR A 417 -3.07 10.77 -9.81
CA TYR A 417 -4.46 10.43 -10.10
C TYR A 417 -5.06 9.51 -9.03
N ASN A 418 -6.38 9.32 -9.10
CA ASN A 418 -7.13 8.42 -8.23
C ASN A 418 -6.95 8.74 -6.73
N GLU A 419 -6.90 10.04 -6.39
CA GLU A 419 -6.95 10.44 -4.98
C GLU A 419 -8.33 10.14 -4.41
N LYS A 420 -8.37 9.46 -3.25
CA LYS A 420 -9.62 9.09 -2.58
C LYS A 420 -9.50 9.15 -1.07
N LEU A 421 -10.61 9.49 -0.41
CA LEU A 421 -10.77 9.36 1.03
C LEU A 421 -10.83 7.88 1.42
N ILE A 422 -10.11 7.49 2.46
CA ILE A 422 -10.29 6.20 3.14
C ILE A 422 -11.21 6.45 4.34
N GLU A 423 -12.39 5.86 4.29
CA GLU A 423 -13.39 6.07 5.34
C GLU A 423 -12.93 5.46 6.67
N THR A 424 -13.02 6.24 7.72
CA THR A 424 -12.73 5.84 9.10
C THR A 424 -13.87 6.28 10.02
N PRO A 425 -14.12 5.61 11.16
CA PRO A 425 -15.23 5.98 12.07
C PRO A 425 -15.14 7.37 12.69
N GLY A 426 -14.02 8.05 12.54
CA GLY A 426 -13.76 9.38 13.09
C GLY A 426 -12.50 9.96 12.46
N PHE A 427 -11.91 10.96 13.09
CA PHE A 427 -10.66 11.53 12.62
C PHE A 427 -9.51 10.51 12.71
N ALA A 428 -8.60 10.56 11.76
CA ALA A 428 -7.50 9.61 11.62
C ALA A 428 -6.26 10.30 11.04
N SER A 429 -5.10 10.10 11.69
CA SER A 429 -3.81 10.65 11.27
C SER A 429 -2.70 9.60 11.29
N ASP A 430 -1.51 9.96 10.83
CA ASP A 430 -0.28 9.17 10.87
C ASP A 430 -0.43 7.73 10.30
N PRO A 431 -0.93 7.54 9.08
CA PRO A 431 -1.09 6.19 8.52
C PRO A 431 0.26 5.50 8.34
N SER A 432 0.26 4.18 8.56
CA SER A 432 1.38 3.30 8.25
C SER A 432 0.85 2.06 7.55
N TRP A 433 1.28 1.83 6.32
CA TRP A 433 0.88 0.69 5.53
C TRP A 433 1.74 -0.53 5.86
N SER A 434 1.12 -1.71 5.98
CA SER A 434 1.83 -2.98 6.22
C SER A 434 2.48 -3.52 4.93
N ALA A 435 3.34 -4.53 5.06
CA ALA A 435 3.63 -5.45 3.96
C ALA A 435 2.38 -6.29 3.62
N LEU A 436 2.42 -7.07 2.53
CA LEU A 436 1.40 -8.08 2.25
C LEU A 436 1.34 -9.10 3.40
N LEU A 437 0.14 -9.58 3.71
CA LEU A 437 -0.11 -10.48 4.84
C LEU A 437 0.02 -11.96 4.48
N ASN A 438 0.13 -12.29 3.20
CA ASN A 438 0.25 -13.65 2.63
C ASN A 438 1.68 -14.00 2.19
#